data_4416746ed6d07f92447666838b46f3bc
#
_entry.id   4416746ed6d07f92447666838b46f3bc
#
_cell.length_a   1.000
_cell.length_b   1.000
_cell.length_c   1.000
_cell.angle_alpha   90.00
_cell.angle_beta   90.00
_cell.angle_gamma   90.00
#
_symmetry.space_group_name_H-M   'P 1'
#
loop_
_entity.id
_entity.type
_entity.pdbx_description
1 polymer ?
#
loop_
_entity_poly.entity_id
_entity_poly.type
_entity_poly.pdbx_seq_one_letter_code
_entity_poly.pdbx_strand_id
1 'polypeptide(L)' 'MPDNIRKRGVQDRMRINIHDTTELDEWAKKFGVHASTVLEAVNSTGPVVNNVREWLHNRGYIKAS' A
#
# COMPACT_ATOMS: atom_id res chain seq x y z
N MET A 1 -19.66 -15.79 6.01
CA MET A 1 -19.25 -15.27 5.13
C MET A 1 -17.91 -15.49 4.51
N PRO A 2 -17.85 -16.59 3.85
CA PRO A 2 -16.62 -16.95 3.16
C PRO A 2 -16.17 -15.91 2.15
N ASP A 3 -17.13 -15.25 1.52
CA ASP A 3 -16.78 -14.27 0.50
C ASP A 3 -16.01 -13.10 1.06
N ASN A 4 -16.43 -12.63 2.22
CA ASN A 4 -15.74 -11.51 2.85
C ASN A 4 -14.33 -11.90 3.27
N ILE A 5 -14.19 -13.11 3.75
CA ILE A 5 -12.88 -13.59 4.16
C ILE A 5 -11.96 -13.69 2.95
N ARG A 6 -12.50 -14.17 1.83
CA ARG A 6 -11.70 -14.31 0.62
C ARG A 6 -11.26 -12.96 0.09
N LYS A 7 -12.15 -11.97 0.11
CA LYS A 7 -11.78 -10.64 -0.34
C LYS A 7 -10.66 -10.07 0.51
N ARG A 8 -10.79 -10.26 1.80
CA ARG A 8 -9.76 -9.76 2.70
C ARG A 8 -8.44 -10.46 2.44
N GLY A 9 -8.48 -11.75 2.22
CA GLY A 9 -7.28 -12.51 1.92
C GLY A 9 -6.60 -12.05 0.65
N VAL A 10 -7.40 -11.73 -0.37
CA VAL A 10 -6.84 -11.24 -1.63
C VAL A 10 -6.14 -9.91 -1.40
N GLN A 11 -6.75 -9.01 -0.65
CA GLN A 11 -6.13 -7.72 -0.35
C GLN A 11 -4.84 -7.91 0.43
N ASP A 12 -4.83 -8.82 1.38
CA ASP A 12 -3.65 -9.08 2.17
C ASP A 12 -2.51 -9.64 1.34
N ARG A 13 -2.84 -10.28 0.21
CA ARG A 13 -1.81 -10.82 -0.69
C ARG A 13 -1.22 -9.78 -1.60
N MET A 14 -1.90 -8.65 -1.77
CA MET A 14 -1.37 -7.61 -2.64
C MET A 14 -0.15 -7.00 -2.00
N ARG A 15 0.93 -6.99 -2.75
CA ARG A 15 2.21 -6.50 -2.28
C ARG A 15 2.81 -5.57 -3.31
N ILE A 16 3.56 -4.61 -2.82
CA ILE A 16 4.23 -3.64 -3.67
C ILE A 16 5.65 -4.13 -3.92
N ASN A 17 6.01 -4.27 -5.19
CA ASN A 17 7.36 -4.64 -5.55
C ASN A 17 8.18 -3.38 -5.74
N ILE A 18 8.98 -3.03 -4.74
CA ILE A 18 9.77 -1.81 -4.78
C ILE A 18 10.92 -1.88 -5.77
N HIS A 19 11.22 -3.06 -6.26
CA HIS A 19 12.25 -3.22 -7.28
C HIS A 19 11.72 -2.93 -8.69
N ASP A 20 10.42 -2.83 -8.82
CA ASP A 20 9.78 -2.50 -10.08
C ASP A 20 9.36 -1.03 -10.01
N THR A 21 10.13 -0.17 -10.68
CA THR A 21 9.89 1.27 -10.60
C THR A 21 8.53 1.65 -11.18
N THR A 22 8.08 0.94 -12.20
CA THR A 22 6.78 1.22 -12.80
C THR A 22 5.67 0.94 -11.79
N GLU A 23 5.75 -0.20 -11.12
CA GLU A 23 4.75 -0.55 -10.12
C GLU A 23 4.77 0.42 -8.96
N LEU A 24 5.96 0.78 -8.52
CA LEU A 24 6.11 1.74 -7.44
C LEU A 24 5.47 3.08 -7.79
N ASP A 25 5.70 3.54 -9.02
CA ASP A 25 5.08 4.78 -9.49
C ASP A 25 3.58 4.68 -9.53
N GLU A 26 3.05 3.55 -9.97
CA GLU A 26 1.61 3.36 -10.05
C GLU A 26 0.97 3.40 -8.67
N TRP A 27 1.60 2.76 -7.70
CA TRP A 27 1.08 2.81 -6.34
C TRP A 27 1.15 4.21 -5.76
N ALA A 28 2.24 4.93 -6.06
CA ALA A 28 2.37 6.32 -5.61
C ALA A 28 1.22 7.16 -6.16
N LYS A 29 0.89 6.98 -7.43
CA LYS A 29 -0.23 7.69 -8.03
C LYS A 29 -1.56 7.33 -7.40
N LYS A 30 -1.75 6.04 -7.12
CA LYS A 30 -3.00 5.59 -6.50
C LYS A 30 -3.18 6.17 -5.12
N PHE A 31 -2.11 6.27 -4.36
CA PHE A 31 -2.16 6.84 -3.02
C PHE A 31 -2.10 8.36 -3.03
N GLY A 32 -1.69 8.96 -4.14
CA GLY A 32 -1.55 10.40 -4.21
C GLY A 32 -0.34 10.92 -3.46
N VAL A 33 0.74 10.15 -3.43
CA VAL A 33 1.96 10.52 -2.75
C VAL A 33 3.14 10.30 -3.68
N HIS A 34 4.33 10.69 -3.24
CA HIS A 34 5.54 10.47 -4.01
C HIS A 34 5.99 9.02 -3.91
N ALA A 35 6.69 8.56 -4.95
CA ALA A 35 7.20 7.20 -4.94
C ALA A 35 8.14 6.97 -3.76
N SER A 36 8.94 7.95 -3.41
CA SER A 36 9.84 7.84 -2.25
C SER A 36 9.05 7.63 -0.96
N THR A 37 7.87 8.21 -0.86
CA THR A 37 7.01 8.04 0.31
C THR A 37 6.49 6.61 0.38
N VAL A 38 6.12 6.04 -0.77
CA VAL A 38 5.70 4.63 -0.82
C VAL A 38 6.85 3.73 -0.39
N LEU A 39 8.04 4.01 -0.89
CA LEU A 39 9.22 3.25 -0.53
C LEU A 39 9.48 3.29 0.97
N GLU A 40 9.36 4.46 1.55
CA GLU A 40 9.53 4.64 2.99
C GLU A 40 8.51 3.82 3.76
N ALA A 41 7.26 3.85 3.32
CA ALA A 41 6.20 3.08 3.96
C ALA A 41 6.50 1.58 3.90
N VAL A 42 6.94 1.10 2.74
CA VAL A 42 7.27 -0.31 2.59
C VAL A 42 8.43 -0.69 3.51
N ASN A 43 9.43 0.17 3.60
CA ASN A 43 10.57 -0.11 4.49
C ASN A 43 10.15 -0.12 5.96
N SER A 44 9.11 0.61 6.30
CA SER A 44 8.65 0.71 7.69
C SER A 44 7.70 -0.41 8.08
N THR A 45 6.80 -0.79 7.18
CA THR A 45 5.74 -1.75 7.50
C THR A 45 5.78 -3.03 6.69
N GLY A 46 6.62 -3.09 5.66
CA GLY A 46 6.64 -4.21 4.75
C GLY A 46 5.84 -3.91 3.49
N PRO A 47 5.85 -4.83 2.53
CA PRO A 47 5.30 -4.58 1.20
C PRO A 47 3.79 -4.79 1.07
N VAL A 48 3.11 -5.22 2.13
CA VAL A 48 1.68 -5.49 2.05
C VAL A 48 0.91 -4.19 1.88
N VAL A 49 0.08 -4.10 0.85
CA VAL A 49 -0.61 -2.87 0.50
C VAL A 49 -1.43 -2.32 1.65
N ASN A 50 -2.17 -3.18 2.35
CA ASN A 50 -2.99 -2.72 3.46
C ASN A 50 -2.16 -2.07 4.56
N ASN A 51 -1.01 -2.62 4.85
CA ASN A 51 -0.14 -2.05 5.86
C ASN A 51 0.46 -0.73 5.41
N VAL A 52 0.82 -0.64 4.14
CA VAL A 52 1.35 0.59 3.57
C VAL A 52 0.29 1.69 3.62
N ARG A 53 -0.94 1.36 3.24
CA ARG A 53 -2.02 2.33 3.28
C ARG A 53 -2.24 2.84 4.70
N GLU A 54 -2.25 1.95 5.66
CA GLU A 54 -2.45 2.33 7.06
C GLU A 54 -1.32 3.23 7.54
N TRP A 55 -0.10 2.89 7.18
CA TRP A 55 1.05 3.72 7.54
C TRP A 55 0.92 5.13 6.97
N LEU A 56 0.54 5.20 5.69
CA LEU A 56 0.36 6.51 5.04
C LEU A 56 -0.76 7.30 5.68
N HIS A 57 -1.85 6.63 6.01
CA HIS A 57 -2.98 7.27 6.66
C HIS A 57 -2.59 7.82 8.03
N ASN A 58 -1.87 7.01 8.80
CA ASN A 58 -1.47 7.42 10.16
C ASN A 58 -0.50 8.59 10.13
N ARG A 59 0.25 8.73 9.06
CA ARG A 59 1.19 9.85 8.91
C ARG A 59 0.56 11.07 8.28
N GLY A 60 -0.71 10.97 7.89
CA GLY A 60 -1.41 12.10 7.29
C GLY A 60 -1.14 12.30 5.82
N TYR A 61 -0.51 11.37 5.15
CA TYR A 61 -0.26 11.49 3.72
C TYR A 61 -1.52 11.27 2.90
N ILE A 62 -2.43 10.42 3.38
CA ILE A 62 -3.68 10.14 2.70
C ILE A 62 -4.82 10.26 3.70
N LYS A 63 -6.00 10.59 3.18
CA LYS A 63 -7.18 10.74 4.03
C LYS A 63 -7.90 9.40 4.14
N ALA A 64 -8.55 9.20 5.27
CA ALA A 64 -9.45 8.07 5.42
C ALA A 64 -10.63 8.26 4.48
N SER A 65 -10.98 7.21 3.79
CA SER A 65 -12.10 7.29 2.84
C SER A 65 -13.41 6.88 3.48
#